data_b13f2a80ff40242b4227d234355f1572
#
_entry.id   b13f2a80ff40242b4227d234355f1572
#
_cell.length_a   1.000
_cell.length_b   1.000
_cell.length_c   1.000
_cell.angle_alpha   90.00
_cell.angle_beta   90.00
_cell.angle_gamma   90.00
#
_symmetry.space_group_name_H-M   'P 1'
#
loop_
_entity.id
_entity.type
_entity.pdbx_description
1 polymer ?
#
loop_
_entity_poly.entity_id
_entity_poly.type
_entity_poly.pdbx_seq_one_letter_code
_entity_poly.pdbx_strand_id
1 'polypeptide(L)'
;MSVRVGIVSFAHVHAPAYAAVLRDLDEADFVGITDENSDRGAEAAERSGVRFFEGADSLFGAVDALVVTSENKNHARDVIPALGSGVHVLCEKPIATTIEDAQAMIAASESSGGQLRIAFPVRYLPPVARAREIVRGGSLGRVIAVNGTNRGSNPGGWFVDPDLAGGGAVMDHTVHLADILRWMLDVEVKSVYAEVDSFFGAEGADDAAILTLGLEGDPIADGTFATIDPSWSRGDGYPAGADITLRISGTTGVLDVDPFARPLRTFDHESRVPSWSYTGEDMNALMLADFLRGVAEGEPSGASGLDGLRTLEIVLAAYRSGRDHEPKTVERT
;
A
#
# COMPACT_ATOMS: atom_id res chain seq x y z
N MET A 1 6.56 -9.91 24.07
CA MET A 1 7.12 -11.14 23.47
C MET A 1 7.28 -10.86 22.00
N SER A 2 8.40 -11.27 21.39
CA SER A 2 8.58 -11.16 19.95
C SER A 2 7.69 -12.18 19.23
N VAL A 3 7.15 -11.79 18.08
CA VAL A 3 6.32 -12.64 17.21
C VAL A 3 7.23 -13.29 16.18
N ARG A 4 7.11 -14.61 16.00
CA ARG A 4 7.84 -15.33 14.94
C ARG A 4 7.24 -14.94 13.61
N VAL A 5 8.06 -14.31 12.75
CA VAL A 5 7.60 -13.78 11.47
C VAL A 5 8.44 -14.27 10.32
N GLY A 6 7.80 -14.50 9.16
CA GLY A 6 8.44 -14.87 7.91
C GLY A 6 8.03 -13.96 6.76
N ILE A 7 8.75 -14.04 5.64
CA ILE A 7 8.38 -13.37 4.39
C ILE A 7 8.12 -14.43 3.32
N VAL A 8 7.01 -14.25 2.59
CA VAL A 8 6.68 -15.02 1.39
C VAL A 8 6.95 -14.18 0.17
N SER A 9 7.89 -14.64 -0.66
CA SER A 9 8.37 -14.03 -1.90
C SER A 9 9.22 -12.76 -1.71
N PHE A 10 10.13 -12.55 -2.64
CA PHE A 10 10.91 -11.33 -2.80
C PHE A 10 10.71 -10.70 -4.18
N ALA A 11 9.54 -10.94 -4.78
CA ALA A 11 9.17 -10.36 -6.08
C ALA A 11 8.92 -8.85 -5.98
N HIS A 12 8.30 -8.41 -4.88
CA HIS A 12 7.96 -7.00 -4.69
C HIS A 12 9.18 -6.16 -4.28
N VAL A 13 9.27 -4.95 -4.81
CA VAL A 13 10.37 -4.00 -4.53
C VAL A 13 10.48 -3.58 -3.05
N HIS A 14 9.42 -3.76 -2.26
CA HIS A 14 9.41 -3.45 -0.83
C HIS A 14 10.01 -4.57 0.04
N ALA A 15 10.08 -5.82 -0.44
CA ALA A 15 10.53 -6.96 0.34
C ALA A 15 11.90 -6.77 1.02
N PRO A 16 12.94 -6.22 0.34
CA PRO A 16 14.22 -5.95 0.99
C PRO A 16 14.13 -4.95 2.15
N ALA A 17 13.28 -3.92 2.03
CA ALA A 17 13.07 -2.94 3.10
C ALA A 17 12.37 -3.58 4.31
N TYR A 18 11.35 -4.41 4.08
CA TYR A 18 10.67 -5.13 5.16
C TYR A 18 11.60 -6.11 5.87
N ALA A 19 12.42 -6.86 5.12
CA ALA A 19 13.41 -7.76 5.71
C ALA A 19 14.43 -7.02 6.58
N ALA A 20 14.88 -5.83 6.13
CA ALA A 20 15.80 -4.99 6.91
C ALA A 20 15.15 -4.52 8.21
N VAL A 21 13.90 -4.07 8.15
CA VAL A 21 13.13 -3.65 9.33
C VAL A 21 12.92 -4.81 10.29
N LEU A 22 12.43 -5.97 9.80
CA LEU A 22 12.14 -7.15 10.66
C LEU A 22 13.37 -7.68 11.39
N ARG A 23 14.56 -7.56 10.79
CA ARG A 23 15.82 -7.96 11.43
C ARG A 23 16.15 -7.10 12.65
N ASP A 24 15.80 -5.81 12.60
CA ASP A 24 16.23 -4.81 13.58
C ASP A 24 15.08 -4.44 14.57
N LEU A 25 13.87 -5.00 14.39
CA LEU A 25 12.68 -4.69 15.18
C LEU A 25 12.54 -5.60 16.40
N ASP A 26 12.45 -5.03 17.60
CA ASP A 26 12.36 -5.77 18.87
C ASP A 26 11.11 -6.67 18.99
N GLU A 27 10.01 -6.30 18.31
CA GLU A 27 8.77 -7.06 18.25
C GLU A 27 8.86 -8.31 17.36
N ALA A 28 9.89 -8.44 16.51
CA ALA A 28 10.05 -9.49 15.52
C ALA A 28 11.08 -10.55 15.96
N ASP A 29 10.74 -11.83 15.76
CA ASP A 29 11.67 -12.93 15.59
C ASP A 29 11.63 -13.33 14.12
N PHE A 30 12.54 -12.79 13.32
CA PHE A 30 12.55 -13.01 11.87
C PHE A 30 13.12 -14.38 11.55
N VAL A 31 12.22 -15.37 11.39
CA VAL A 31 12.53 -16.80 11.27
C VAL A 31 13.08 -17.18 9.90
N GLY A 32 12.52 -16.63 8.81
CA GLY A 32 12.96 -17.02 7.49
C GLY A 32 12.11 -16.55 6.33
N ILE A 33 12.50 -17.01 5.16
CA ILE A 33 11.96 -16.62 3.86
C ILE A 33 11.60 -17.87 3.06
N THR A 34 10.50 -17.82 2.32
CA THR A 34 10.18 -18.73 1.22
C THR A 34 9.90 -17.93 -0.05
N ASP A 35 10.20 -18.50 -1.20
CA ASP A 35 9.98 -17.88 -2.51
C ASP A 35 9.74 -18.97 -3.56
N GLU A 36 8.83 -18.72 -4.53
CA GLU A 36 8.62 -19.65 -5.63
C GLU A 36 9.84 -19.72 -6.57
N ASN A 37 10.61 -18.63 -6.65
CA ASN A 37 11.92 -18.62 -7.27
C ASN A 37 12.97 -18.92 -6.18
N SER A 38 13.44 -20.18 -6.15
CA SER A 38 14.35 -20.65 -5.13
C SER A 38 15.68 -19.89 -5.07
N ASP A 39 16.21 -19.44 -6.22
CA ASP A 39 17.47 -18.68 -6.28
C ASP A 39 17.27 -17.30 -5.64
N ARG A 40 16.19 -16.60 -5.99
CA ARG A 40 15.83 -15.29 -5.40
C ARG A 40 15.61 -15.41 -3.88
N GLY A 41 14.88 -16.43 -3.45
CA GLY A 41 14.59 -16.66 -2.04
C GLY A 41 15.82 -17.03 -1.23
N ALA A 42 16.68 -17.90 -1.74
CA ALA A 42 17.92 -18.30 -1.06
C ALA A 42 18.89 -17.11 -0.93
N GLU A 43 19.07 -16.31 -1.97
CA GLU A 43 19.89 -15.09 -1.92
C GLU A 43 19.33 -14.06 -0.91
N ALA A 44 18.01 -13.89 -0.88
CA ALA A 44 17.36 -13.00 0.07
C ALA A 44 17.54 -13.46 1.52
N ALA A 45 17.43 -14.78 1.77
CA ALA A 45 17.62 -15.37 3.08
C ALA A 45 19.07 -15.23 3.57
N GLU A 46 20.05 -15.46 2.69
CA GLU A 46 21.47 -15.26 2.99
C GLU A 46 21.76 -13.81 3.35
N ARG A 47 21.28 -12.85 2.55
CA ARG A 47 21.46 -11.40 2.83
C ARG A 47 20.80 -10.96 4.13
N SER A 48 19.68 -11.57 4.48
CA SER A 48 18.93 -11.26 5.69
C SER A 48 19.46 -12.00 6.94
N GLY A 49 20.34 -12.99 6.77
CA GLY A 49 20.87 -13.82 7.85
C GLY A 49 19.83 -14.78 8.45
N VAL A 50 18.82 -15.18 7.69
CA VAL A 50 17.73 -16.06 8.12
C VAL A 50 17.67 -17.34 7.29
N ARG A 51 16.82 -18.29 7.70
CA ARG A 51 16.65 -19.55 6.98
C ARG A 51 15.84 -19.36 5.70
N PHE A 52 16.28 -20.01 4.60
CA PHE A 52 15.44 -20.26 3.44
C PHE A 52 14.61 -21.54 3.64
N PHE A 53 13.32 -21.47 3.36
CA PHE A 53 12.36 -22.58 3.39
C PHE A 53 11.98 -22.93 1.95
N GLU A 54 12.26 -24.16 1.52
CA GLU A 54 11.97 -24.62 0.14
C GLU A 54 10.47 -24.71 -0.19
N GLY A 55 9.60 -24.66 0.82
CA GLY A 55 8.15 -24.74 0.65
C GLY A 55 7.40 -23.89 1.66
N ALA A 56 6.35 -23.24 1.19
CA ALA A 56 5.53 -22.32 1.99
C ALA A 56 4.95 -23.00 3.24
N ASP A 57 4.45 -24.24 3.15
CA ASP A 57 3.90 -25.00 4.29
C ASP A 57 4.92 -25.17 5.42
N SER A 58 6.20 -25.35 5.07
CA SER A 58 7.27 -25.49 6.06
C SER A 58 7.52 -24.17 6.81
N LEU A 59 7.38 -23.04 6.15
CA LEU A 59 7.46 -21.71 6.77
C LEU A 59 6.22 -21.47 7.64
N PHE A 60 5.01 -21.77 7.15
CA PHE A 60 3.77 -21.59 7.92
C PHE A 60 3.79 -22.32 9.26
N GLY A 61 4.34 -23.53 9.30
CA GLY A 61 4.51 -24.29 10.54
C GLY A 61 5.54 -23.72 11.53
N ALA A 62 6.36 -22.77 11.12
CA ALA A 62 7.45 -22.21 11.91
C ALA A 62 7.16 -20.80 12.46
N VAL A 63 6.12 -20.13 11.99
CA VAL A 63 5.86 -18.71 12.27
C VAL A 63 4.46 -18.46 12.84
N ASP A 64 4.27 -17.33 13.48
CA ASP A 64 2.98 -16.83 13.96
C ASP A 64 2.39 -15.80 12.96
N ALA A 65 3.26 -15.13 12.21
CA ALA A 65 2.89 -14.09 11.25
C ALA A 65 3.72 -14.18 9.96
N LEU A 66 3.15 -13.68 8.87
CA LEU A 66 3.79 -13.57 7.56
C LEU A 66 3.63 -12.17 6.97
N VAL A 67 4.66 -11.74 6.25
CA VAL A 67 4.57 -10.63 5.30
C VAL A 67 4.58 -11.24 3.89
N VAL A 68 3.53 -11.01 3.11
CA VAL A 68 3.40 -11.52 1.74
C VAL A 68 3.75 -10.42 0.76
N THR A 69 4.79 -10.66 -0.03
CA THR A 69 5.37 -9.71 -0.99
C THR A 69 5.58 -10.34 -2.38
N SER A 70 4.65 -11.20 -2.77
CA SER A 70 4.57 -11.75 -4.12
C SER A 70 4.00 -10.74 -5.13
N GLU A 71 3.93 -11.11 -6.39
CA GLU A 71 3.22 -10.35 -7.41
C GLU A 71 1.73 -10.24 -7.07
N ASN A 72 1.08 -9.14 -7.41
CA ASN A 72 -0.30 -8.84 -7.02
C ASN A 72 -1.29 -9.98 -7.28
N LYS A 73 -1.19 -10.62 -8.44
CA LYS A 73 -2.01 -11.79 -8.83
C LYS A 73 -1.85 -12.99 -7.90
N ASN A 74 -0.69 -13.12 -7.28
CA ASN A 74 -0.32 -14.28 -6.48
C ASN A 74 -0.69 -14.13 -5.00
N HIS A 75 -1.17 -12.97 -4.56
CA HIS A 75 -1.50 -12.71 -3.15
C HIS A 75 -2.50 -13.74 -2.59
N ALA A 76 -3.60 -14.00 -3.29
CA ALA A 76 -4.61 -14.96 -2.81
C ALA A 76 -4.05 -16.38 -2.69
N ARG A 77 -3.20 -16.81 -3.65
CA ARG A 77 -2.50 -18.11 -3.62
C ARG A 77 -1.66 -18.29 -2.35
N ASP A 78 -1.01 -17.21 -1.91
CA ASP A 78 -0.07 -17.26 -0.80
C ASP A 78 -0.76 -16.99 0.56
N VAL A 79 -1.74 -16.08 0.58
CA VAL A 79 -2.45 -15.64 1.80
C VAL A 79 -3.47 -16.67 2.29
N ILE A 80 -4.27 -17.25 1.39
CA ILE A 80 -5.37 -18.15 1.80
C ILE A 80 -4.85 -19.39 2.55
N PRO A 81 -3.83 -20.13 2.07
CA PRO A 81 -3.31 -21.29 2.82
C PRO A 81 -2.60 -20.87 4.11
N ALA A 82 -1.93 -19.72 4.15
CA ALA A 82 -1.30 -19.20 5.36
C ALA A 82 -2.33 -18.96 6.48
N LEU A 83 -3.41 -18.24 6.16
CA LEU A 83 -4.54 -18.02 7.07
C LEU A 83 -5.17 -19.35 7.50
N GLY A 84 -5.38 -20.28 6.54
CA GLY A 84 -5.89 -21.64 6.83
C GLY A 84 -5.02 -22.46 7.78
N SER A 85 -3.74 -22.13 7.87
CA SER A 85 -2.79 -22.73 8.82
C SER A 85 -2.75 -22.01 10.18
N GLY A 86 -3.60 -20.99 10.39
CA GLY A 86 -3.68 -20.21 11.62
C GLY A 86 -2.64 -19.09 11.73
N VAL A 87 -1.95 -18.76 10.63
CA VAL A 87 -0.91 -17.72 10.60
C VAL A 87 -1.55 -16.38 10.28
N HIS A 88 -1.15 -15.32 10.98
CA HIS A 88 -1.57 -13.94 10.70
C HIS A 88 -0.81 -13.37 9.50
N VAL A 89 -1.45 -12.57 8.66
CA VAL A 89 -0.86 -12.10 7.40
C VAL A 89 -0.94 -10.58 7.26
N LEU A 90 0.21 -9.96 6.97
CA LEU A 90 0.31 -8.63 6.35
C LEU A 90 0.60 -8.84 4.85
N CYS A 91 -0.36 -8.48 4.01
CA CYS A 91 -0.24 -8.63 2.56
C CYS A 91 0.08 -7.30 1.90
N GLU A 92 0.99 -7.30 0.92
CA GLU A 92 1.22 -6.12 0.08
C GLU A 92 -0.05 -5.65 -0.62
N LYS A 93 -0.06 -4.38 -0.95
CA LYS A 93 -1.11 -3.72 -1.73
C LYS A 93 -0.82 -3.86 -3.25
N PRO A 94 -1.83 -3.86 -4.09
CA PRO A 94 -3.26 -4.03 -3.78
C PRO A 94 -3.54 -5.40 -3.17
N ILE A 95 -4.64 -5.55 -2.46
CA ILE A 95 -4.99 -6.84 -1.84
C ILE A 95 -4.98 -8.00 -2.82
N ALA A 96 -5.48 -7.78 -4.05
CA ALA A 96 -5.54 -8.73 -5.16
C ALA A 96 -5.72 -7.96 -6.46
N THR A 97 -5.77 -8.68 -7.60
CA THR A 97 -6.11 -8.11 -8.91
C THR A 97 -7.59 -8.28 -9.29
N THR A 98 -8.33 -9.12 -8.56
CA THR A 98 -9.77 -9.40 -8.75
C THR A 98 -10.55 -9.26 -7.45
N ILE A 99 -11.85 -8.96 -7.56
CA ILE A 99 -12.76 -8.87 -6.41
C ILE A 99 -12.93 -10.24 -5.76
N GLU A 100 -13.03 -11.28 -6.58
CA GLU A 100 -13.22 -12.67 -6.15
C GLU A 100 -12.05 -13.14 -5.25
N ASP A 101 -10.81 -12.87 -5.64
CA ASP A 101 -9.63 -13.20 -4.85
C ASP A 101 -9.59 -12.42 -3.54
N ALA A 102 -9.88 -11.11 -3.58
CA ALA A 102 -9.92 -10.28 -2.38
C ALA A 102 -11.00 -10.78 -1.38
N GLN A 103 -12.18 -11.12 -1.86
CA GLN A 103 -13.26 -11.68 -1.03
C GLN A 103 -12.88 -13.05 -0.46
N ALA A 104 -12.22 -13.92 -1.25
CA ALA A 104 -11.75 -15.22 -0.78
C ALA A 104 -10.69 -15.08 0.33
N MET A 105 -9.78 -14.11 0.22
CA MET A 105 -8.80 -13.81 1.26
C MET A 105 -9.47 -13.32 2.56
N ILE A 106 -10.46 -12.44 2.45
CA ILE A 106 -11.24 -11.94 3.60
C ILE A 106 -11.99 -13.09 4.27
N ALA A 107 -12.69 -13.92 3.49
CA ALA A 107 -13.41 -15.09 4.01
C ALA A 107 -12.48 -16.11 4.69
N ALA A 108 -11.27 -16.31 4.16
CA ALA A 108 -10.25 -17.15 4.79
C ALA A 108 -9.81 -16.59 6.15
N SER A 109 -9.64 -15.26 6.27
CA SER A 109 -9.33 -14.60 7.54
C SER A 109 -10.46 -14.77 8.57
N GLU A 110 -11.70 -14.54 8.16
CA GLU A 110 -12.87 -14.69 9.04
C GLU A 110 -13.07 -16.14 9.51
N SER A 111 -12.86 -17.11 8.63
CA SER A 111 -13.06 -18.53 8.95
C SER A 111 -11.97 -19.11 9.83
N SER A 112 -10.72 -18.65 9.67
CA SER A 112 -9.58 -19.14 10.47
C SER A 112 -9.38 -18.39 11.79
N GLY A 113 -9.92 -17.16 11.91
CA GLY A 113 -9.59 -16.24 12.99
C GLY A 113 -8.21 -15.59 12.85
N GLY A 114 -7.46 -15.89 11.78
CA GLY A 114 -6.19 -15.24 11.46
C GLY A 114 -6.41 -13.80 10.99
N GLN A 115 -5.57 -12.87 11.42
CA GLN A 115 -5.64 -11.47 10.97
C GLN A 115 -5.16 -11.34 9.53
N LEU A 116 -5.94 -10.71 8.65
CA LEU A 116 -5.51 -10.22 7.36
C LEU A 116 -5.39 -8.70 7.40
N ARG A 117 -4.17 -8.19 7.20
CA ARG A 117 -3.86 -6.76 7.13
C ARG A 117 -3.25 -6.44 5.77
N ILE A 118 -3.49 -5.22 5.29
CA ILE A 118 -2.97 -4.75 4.01
C ILE A 118 -1.92 -3.68 4.27
N ALA A 119 -0.81 -3.76 3.55
CA ALA A 119 0.34 -2.88 3.72
C ALA A 119 0.07 -1.49 3.13
N PHE A 120 -0.56 -0.62 3.91
CA PHE A 120 -0.73 0.80 3.63
C PHE A 120 0.16 1.65 4.56
N PRO A 121 1.48 1.68 4.33
CA PRO A 121 2.43 2.31 5.24
C PRO A 121 2.22 3.82 5.38
N VAL A 122 1.62 4.47 4.39
CA VAL A 122 1.40 5.93 4.39
C VAL A 122 0.53 6.40 5.56
N ARG A 123 -0.41 5.56 6.06
CA ARG A 123 -1.19 5.87 7.28
C ARG A 123 -0.31 6.16 8.49
N TYR A 124 0.88 5.55 8.54
CA TYR A 124 1.81 5.59 9.67
C TYR A 124 2.77 6.78 9.63
N LEU A 125 2.81 7.55 8.53
CA LEU A 125 3.59 8.78 8.49
C LEU A 125 3.02 9.81 9.47
N PRO A 126 3.83 10.33 10.42
CA PRO A 126 3.34 11.25 11.45
C PRO A 126 2.60 12.49 10.90
N PRO A 127 3.03 13.12 9.78
CA PRO A 127 2.26 14.22 9.20
C PRO A 127 0.87 13.79 8.70
N VAL A 128 0.72 12.55 8.19
CA VAL A 128 -0.56 12.01 7.70
C VAL A 128 -1.47 11.66 8.86
N ALA A 129 -0.95 11.02 9.91
CA ALA A 129 -1.68 10.75 11.14
C ALA A 129 -2.17 12.05 11.79
N ARG A 130 -1.30 13.07 11.87
CA ARG A 130 -1.66 14.38 12.39
C ARG A 130 -2.71 15.10 11.54
N ALA A 131 -2.64 14.99 10.22
CA ALA A 131 -3.65 15.53 9.32
C ALA A 131 -5.03 14.93 9.60
N ARG A 132 -5.12 13.61 9.82
CA ARG A 132 -6.36 12.94 10.22
C ARG A 132 -6.93 13.52 11.51
N GLU A 133 -6.12 13.73 12.53
CA GLU A 133 -6.56 14.34 13.79
C GLU A 133 -7.14 15.75 13.58
N ILE A 134 -6.47 16.59 12.78
CA ILE A 134 -6.91 17.95 12.45
C ILE A 134 -8.27 17.93 11.74
N VAL A 135 -8.42 17.06 10.74
CA VAL A 135 -9.66 16.90 9.97
C VAL A 135 -10.79 16.40 10.86
N ARG A 136 -10.56 15.29 11.58
CA ARG A 136 -11.56 14.67 12.47
C ARG A 136 -11.92 15.56 13.67
N GLY A 137 -10.98 16.40 14.11
CA GLY A 137 -11.22 17.43 15.13
C GLY A 137 -12.04 18.63 14.66
N GLY A 138 -12.45 18.65 13.38
CA GLY A 138 -13.32 19.69 12.81
C GLY A 138 -12.65 21.03 12.55
N SER A 139 -11.30 21.13 12.63
CA SER A 139 -10.57 22.38 12.47
C SER A 139 -10.72 23.02 11.08
N LEU A 140 -11.08 22.22 10.05
CA LEU A 140 -11.31 22.70 8.70
C LEU A 140 -12.80 22.99 8.41
N GLY A 141 -13.69 22.77 9.39
CA GLY A 141 -15.13 22.77 9.14
C GLY A 141 -15.53 21.60 8.24
N ARG A 142 -16.54 21.78 7.38
CA ARG A 142 -16.89 20.76 6.40
C ARG A 142 -15.85 20.74 5.27
N VAL A 143 -15.31 19.58 4.95
CA VAL A 143 -14.40 19.39 3.82
C VAL A 143 -15.18 19.56 2.50
N ILE A 144 -14.66 20.35 1.59
CA ILE A 144 -15.27 20.66 0.30
C ILE A 144 -14.61 19.89 -0.83
N ALA A 145 -13.26 19.87 -0.85
CA ALA A 145 -12.50 19.25 -1.91
C ALA A 145 -11.14 18.75 -1.38
N VAL A 146 -10.63 17.69 -2.00
CA VAL A 146 -9.27 17.19 -1.78
C VAL A 146 -8.54 17.07 -3.11
N ASN A 147 -7.29 17.53 -3.17
CA ASN A 147 -6.37 17.24 -4.27
C ASN A 147 -5.24 16.39 -3.71
N GLY A 148 -5.00 15.22 -4.32
CA GLY A 148 -3.96 14.29 -3.90
C GLY A 148 -3.03 13.94 -5.05
N THR A 149 -1.76 13.71 -4.74
CA THR A 149 -0.81 13.10 -5.66
C THR A 149 -0.16 11.89 -4.99
N ASN A 150 0.10 10.86 -5.77
CA ASN A 150 1.01 9.78 -5.43
C ASN A 150 1.80 9.44 -6.71
N ARG A 151 2.80 10.27 -6.99
CA ARG A 151 3.61 10.12 -8.20
C ARG A 151 4.90 9.39 -7.85
N GLY A 152 5.30 8.48 -8.72
CA GLY A 152 6.52 7.71 -8.55
C GLY A 152 7.24 7.46 -9.86
N SER A 153 8.26 6.63 -9.80
CA SER A 153 8.94 6.10 -10.98
C SER A 153 8.31 4.76 -11.37
N ASN A 154 8.36 4.44 -12.66
CA ASN A 154 7.98 3.11 -13.15
C ASN A 154 8.92 2.06 -12.50
N PRO A 155 8.39 1.09 -11.74
CA PRO A 155 9.24 0.08 -11.10
C PRO A 155 9.84 -0.95 -12.05
N GLY A 156 9.28 -1.06 -13.28
CA GLY A 156 9.67 -2.08 -14.26
C GLY A 156 9.30 -3.50 -13.84
N GLY A 157 9.92 -4.49 -14.53
CA GLY A 157 9.71 -5.90 -14.21
C GLY A 157 8.24 -6.31 -14.31
N TRP A 158 7.76 -7.10 -13.34
CA TRP A 158 6.38 -7.60 -13.33
C TRP A 158 5.32 -6.49 -13.12
N PHE A 159 5.68 -5.29 -12.61
CA PHE A 159 4.75 -4.17 -12.44
C PHE A 159 4.16 -3.65 -13.76
N VAL A 160 4.85 -3.88 -14.87
CA VAL A 160 4.37 -3.52 -16.22
C VAL A 160 3.77 -4.71 -16.97
N ASP A 161 3.68 -5.87 -16.33
CA ASP A 161 2.97 -7.04 -16.84
C ASP A 161 1.53 -7.03 -16.31
N PRO A 162 0.52 -6.72 -17.16
CA PRO A 162 -0.87 -6.59 -16.69
C PRO A 162 -1.46 -7.89 -16.14
N ASP A 163 -0.92 -9.06 -16.54
CA ASP A 163 -1.37 -10.34 -16.02
C ASP A 163 -0.89 -10.60 -14.59
N LEU A 164 0.25 -10.05 -14.20
CA LEU A 164 0.81 -10.19 -12.85
C LEU A 164 0.42 -9.03 -11.94
N ALA A 165 0.46 -7.81 -12.47
CA ALA A 165 0.18 -6.58 -11.72
C ALA A 165 -1.31 -6.24 -11.63
N GLY A 166 -2.11 -6.64 -12.62
CA GLY A 166 -3.52 -6.27 -12.74
C GLY A 166 -3.74 -4.86 -13.33
N GLY A 167 -2.67 -4.15 -13.68
CA GLY A 167 -2.64 -2.82 -14.27
C GLY A 167 -1.30 -2.14 -14.05
N GLY A 168 -1.21 -0.84 -14.32
CA GLY A 168 0.00 -0.04 -14.15
C GLY A 168 -0.09 0.94 -12.97
N ALA A 169 0.23 2.21 -13.24
CA ALA A 169 0.27 3.27 -12.23
C ALA A 169 -1.05 3.45 -11.47
N VAL A 170 -2.18 3.29 -12.16
CA VAL A 170 -3.50 3.38 -11.53
C VAL A 170 -3.68 2.28 -10.49
N MET A 171 -3.30 1.04 -10.79
CA MET A 171 -3.38 -0.09 -9.86
C MET A 171 -2.41 0.10 -8.69
N ASP A 172 -1.18 0.52 -8.98
CA ASP A 172 -0.11 0.64 -7.99
C ASP A 172 -0.34 1.79 -7.00
N HIS A 173 -0.73 2.96 -7.50
CA HIS A 173 -0.68 4.19 -6.71
C HIS A 173 -2.04 4.70 -6.22
N THR A 174 -3.14 4.45 -6.98
CA THR A 174 -4.47 4.91 -6.57
C THR A 174 -4.89 4.35 -5.22
N VAL A 175 -4.56 3.09 -4.94
CA VAL A 175 -4.93 2.41 -3.69
C VAL A 175 -4.45 3.14 -2.44
N HIS A 176 -3.27 3.76 -2.46
CA HIS A 176 -2.74 4.52 -1.32
C HIS A 176 -3.56 5.78 -1.04
N LEU A 177 -3.88 6.55 -2.09
CA LEU A 177 -4.69 7.77 -1.94
C LEU A 177 -6.13 7.45 -1.58
N ALA A 178 -6.72 6.43 -2.21
CA ALA A 178 -8.06 5.97 -1.88
C ALA A 178 -8.16 5.51 -0.42
N ASP A 179 -7.14 4.78 0.05
CA ASP A 179 -7.04 4.35 1.44
C ASP A 179 -6.97 5.52 2.41
N ILE A 180 -6.08 6.48 2.17
CA ILE A 180 -5.92 7.66 3.02
C ILE A 180 -7.20 8.49 3.06
N LEU A 181 -7.85 8.71 1.92
CA LEU A 181 -9.10 9.48 1.86
C LEU A 181 -10.19 8.82 2.69
N ARG A 182 -10.41 7.51 2.51
CA ARG A 182 -11.40 6.74 3.29
C ARG A 182 -11.09 6.80 4.77
N TRP A 183 -9.86 6.49 5.16
CA TRP A 183 -9.41 6.45 6.55
C TRP A 183 -9.42 7.82 7.25
N MET A 184 -8.99 8.87 6.55
CA MET A 184 -8.88 10.22 7.10
C MET A 184 -10.24 10.90 7.26
N LEU A 185 -11.11 10.77 6.25
CA LEU A 185 -12.39 11.46 6.18
C LEU A 185 -13.57 10.62 6.70
N ASP A 186 -13.38 9.31 6.88
CA ASP A 186 -14.44 8.35 7.22
C ASP A 186 -15.57 8.33 6.19
N VAL A 187 -15.17 8.18 4.94
CA VAL A 187 -16.05 8.21 3.77
C VAL A 187 -15.82 7.01 2.89
N GLU A 188 -16.79 6.77 2.00
CA GLU A 188 -16.64 5.85 0.88
C GLU A 188 -16.62 6.59 -0.46
N VAL A 189 -15.95 6.02 -1.45
CA VAL A 189 -16.01 6.52 -2.82
C VAL A 189 -17.24 5.93 -3.50
N LYS A 190 -18.14 6.79 -3.97
CA LYS A 190 -19.37 6.36 -4.66
C LYS A 190 -19.25 6.34 -6.17
N SER A 191 -18.37 7.19 -6.72
CA SER A 191 -18.19 7.32 -8.17
C SER A 191 -16.77 7.73 -8.52
N VAL A 192 -16.31 7.29 -9.69
CA VAL A 192 -15.00 7.62 -10.27
C VAL A 192 -15.19 8.08 -11.71
N TYR A 193 -14.57 9.19 -12.08
CA TYR A 193 -14.24 9.54 -13.46
C TYR A 193 -12.72 9.51 -13.60
N ALA A 194 -12.21 8.87 -14.65
CA ALA A 194 -10.78 8.72 -14.86
C ALA A 194 -10.41 8.91 -16.34
N GLU A 195 -9.32 9.64 -16.58
CA GLU A 195 -8.54 9.57 -17.81
C GLU A 195 -7.28 8.77 -17.52
N VAL A 196 -7.03 7.72 -18.30
CA VAL A 196 -5.94 6.76 -18.09
C VAL A 196 -5.25 6.51 -19.41
N ASP A 197 -3.93 6.65 -19.45
CA ASP A 197 -3.16 6.41 -20.67
C ASP A 197 -1.68 6.08 -20.32
N SER A 198 -0.84 5.87 -21.34
CA SER A 198 0.60 5.65 -21.23
C SER A 198 1.35 6.75 -21.98
N PHE A 199 2.10 7.57 -21.24
CA PHE A 199 2.86 8.72 -21.77
C PHE A 199 4.35 8.66 -21.43
N PHE A 200 4.74 7.90 -20.40
CA PHE A 200 6.10 7.90 -19.87
C PHE A 200 6.89 6.64 -20.27
N GLY A 201 6.32 5.79 -21.14
CA GLY A 201 6.99 4.65 -21.76
C GLY A 201 6.86 3.32 -21.01
N ALA A 202 5.85 3.16 -20.17
CA ALA A 202 5.50 1.84 -19.65
C ALA A 202 4.87 1.00 -20.75
N GLU A 203 5.69 0.15 -21.40
CA GLU A 203 5.17 -0.77 -22.42
C GLU A 203 4.25 -1.82 -21.75
N GLY A 204 2.99 -1.86 -22.19
CA GLY A 204 2.01 -2.85 -21.75
C GLY A 204 1.16 -2.45 -20.54
N ALA A 205 1.44 -1.32 -19.87
CA ALA A 205 0.70 -0.83 -18.72
C ALA A 205 0.41 0.68 -18.83
N ASP A 206 -0.58 1.15 -18.09
CA ASP A 206 -0.82 2.57 -17.89
C ASP A 206 0.28 3.17 -17.00
N ASP A 207 0.71 4.38 -17.30
CA ASP A 207 1.70 5.10 -16.49
C ASP A 207 1.27 6.51 -16.09
N ALA A 208 0.11 6.96 -16.59
CA ALA A 208 -0.47 8.25 -16.27
C ALA A 208 -1.98 8.18 -16.10
N ALA A 209 -2.49 8.89 -15.10
CA ALA A 209 -3.92 9.07 -14.94
C ALA A 209 -4.24 10.32 -14.12
N ILE A 210 -5.44 10.85 -14.35
CA ILE A 210 -6.11 11.78 -13.42
C ILE A 210 -7.49 11.21 -13.11
N LEU A 211 -7.78 11.09 -11.83
CA LEU A 211 -9.07 10.61 -11.35
C LEU A 211 -9.82 11.71 -10.61
N THR A 212 -11.13 11.73 -10.79
CA THR A 212 -12.06 12.51 -9.96
C THR A 212 -12.98 11.54 -9.22
N LEU A 213 -13.01 11.65 -7.89
CA LEU A 213 -13.77 10.80 -6.99
C LEU A 213 -14.92 11.58 -6.38
N GLY A 214 -16.14 11.05 -6.43
CA GLY A 214 -17.25 11.53 -5.62
C GLY A 214 -17.32 10.76 -4.31
N LEU A 215 -17.39 11.47 -3.18
CA LEU A 215 -17.35 10.87 -1.84
C LEU A 215 -18.72 10.93 -1.17
N GLU A 216 -19.01 9.96 -0.29
CA GLU A 216 -20.21 9.91 0.56
C GLU A 216 -19.86 9.31 1.93
N GLY A 217 -20.59 9.70 2.98
CA GLY A 217 -20.41 9.12 4.32
C GLY A 217 -20.51 10.16 5.44
N ASP A 218 -19.45 10.35 6.21
CA ASP A 218 -19.45 11.26 7.36
C ASP A 218 -19.87 12.69 6.94
N PRO A 219 -20.76 13.36 7.70
CA PRO A 219 -21.22 14.72 7.41
C PRO A 219 -20.11 15.76 7.24
N ILE A 220 -18.92 15.49 7.79
CA ILE A 220 -17.76 16.37 7.62
C ILE A 220 -17.26 16.42 6.16
N ALA A 221 -17.55 15.37 5.38
CA ALA A 221 -17.06 15.22 4.00
C ALA A 221 -18.12 14.67 3.03
N ASP A 222 -19.39 14.57 3.43
CA ASP A 222 -20.46 14.13 2.51
C ASP A 222 -20.64 15.11 1.36
N GLY A 223 -20.72 14.56 0.14
CA GLY A 223 -20.78 15.37 -1.09
C GLY A 223 -19.46 16.04 -1.48
N THR A 224 -18.37 15.73 -0.78
CA THR A 224 -17.01 16.14 -1.15
C THR A 224 -16.59 15.44 -2.44
N PHE A 225 -15.71 16.07 -3.20
CA PHE A 225 -15.01 15.44 -4.31
C PHE A 225 -13.50 15.47 -4.09
N ALA A 226 -12.80 14.49 -4.65
CA ALA A 226 -11.35 14.48 -4.67
C ALA A 226 -10.82 14.33 -6.11
N THR A 227 -9.67 14.94 -6.38
CA THR A 227 -8.89 14.66 -7.58
C THR A 227 -7.58 14.03 -7.16
N ILE A 228 -7.15 12.99 -7.87
CA ILE A 228 -5.89 12.31 -7.60
C ILE A 228 -5.09 12.09 -8.87
N ASP A 229 -3.76 12.22 -8.74
CA ASP A 229 -2.77 11.94 -9.77
C ASP A 229 -1.86 10.79 -9.29
N PRO A 230 -2.09 9.54 -9.75
CA PRO A 230 -1.32 8.36 -9.36
C PRO A 230 -0.18 8.03 -10.33
N SER A 231 0.25 8.94 -11.20
CA SER A 231 1.13 8.64 -12.34
C SER A 231 2.55 8.18 -11.95
N TRP A 232 3.18 7.37 -12.81
CA TRP A 232 4.62 7.09 -12.78
C TRP A 232 5.41 8.18 -13.53
N SER A 233 5.12 9.44 -13.22
CA SER A 233 5.67 10.61 -13.91
C SER A 233 7.03 11.08 -13.37
N ARG A 234 7.62 10.37 -12.41
CA ARG A 234 8.94 10.67 -11.87
C ARG A 234 10.00 9.85 -12.58
N GLY A 235 10.89 10.52 -13.29
CA GLY A 235 12.03 9.87 -13.96
C GLY A 235 13.13 9.49 -12.95
N ASP A 236 14.11 8.71 -13.42
CA ASP A 236 15.22 8.18 -12.60
C ASP A 236 16.04 9.25 -11.85
N GLY A 237 16.01 10.48 -12.31
CA GLY A 237 16.67 11.61 -11.62
C GLY A 237 15.85 12.25 -10.51
N TYR A 238 14.61 11.79 -10.26
CA TYR A 238 13.82 12.33 -9.17
C TYR A 238 14.32 11.80 -7.81
N PRO A 239 14.66 12.68 -6.88
CA PRO A 239 15.46 12.28 -5.70
C PRO A 239 14.67 11.61 -4.60
N ALA A 240 13.34 11.52 -4.73
CA ALA A 240 12.47 10.87 -3.75
C ALA A 240 11.83 9.63 -4.36
N GLY A 241 11.79 8.52 -3.61
CA GLY A 241 11.10 7.30 -4.04
C GLY A 241 9.57 7.44 -4.10
N ALA A 242 9.00 8.46 -3.44
CA ALA A 242 7.58 8.75 -3.42
C ALA A 242 7.32 10.27 -3.42
N ASP A 243 6.18 10.65 -3.98
CA ASP A 243 5.69 12.03 -4.00
C ASP A 243 4.20 12.01 -3.64
N ILE A 244 3.92 11.82 -2.35
CA ILE A 244 2.56 11.81 -1.83
C ILE A 244 2.26 13.17 -1.24
N THR A 245 1.27 13.86 -1.79
CA THR A 245 0.80 15.12 -1.25
C THR A 245 -0.73 15.14 -1.16
N LEU A 246 -1.26 15.88 -0.20
CA LEU A 246 -2.68 16.15 -0.07
C LEU A 246 -2.90 17.64 0.21
N ARG A 247 -3.84 18.24 -0.50
CA ARG A 247 -4.40 19.55 -0.17
C ARG A 247 -5.88 19.40 0.14
N ILE A 248 -6.25 19.64 1.39
CA ILE A 248 -7.61 19.47 1.90
C ILE A 248 -8.21 20.85 2.12
N SER A 249 -9.27 21.17 1.39
CA SER A 249 -9.99 22.44 1.48
C SER A 249 -11.30 22.27 2.24
N GLY A 250 -11.44 22.98 3.33
CA GLY A 250 -12.66 23.01 4.14
C GLY A 250 -13.31 24.40 4.19
N THR A 251 -14.45 24.50 4.83
CA THR A 251 -15.22 25.74 4.95
C THR A 251 -14.56 26.79 5.82
N THR A 252 -13.65 26.39 6.71
CA THR A 252 -12.98 27.29 7.67
C THR A 252 -11.46 27.31 7.52
N GLY A 253 -10.88 26.47 6.64
CA GLY A 253 -9.43 26.41 6.46
C GLY A 253 -8.98 25.49 5.36
N VAL A 254 -7.68 25.52 5.09
CA VAL A 254 -6.99 24.65 4.14
C VAL A 254 -5.83 23.98 4.86
N LEU A 255 -5.63 22.69 4.60
CA LEU A 255 -4.50 21.91 5.11
C LEU A 255 -3.69 21.34 3.94
N ASP A 256 -2.40 21.64 3.90
CA ASP A 256 -1.44 21.03 2.98
C ASP A 256 -0.64 19.97 3.75
N VAL A 257 -0.59 18.76 3.19
CA VAL A 257 0.14 17.61 3.74
C VAL A 257 1.17 17.18 2.72
N ASP A 258 2.44 17.28 3.07
CA ASP A 258 3.58 16.82 2.27
C ASP A 258 4.58 16.16 3.24
N PRO A 259 4.44 14.85 3.46
CA PRO A 259 5.29 14.15 4.41
C PRO A 259 6.76 14.06 4.00
N PHE A 260 7.07 14.33 2.74
CA PHE A 260 8.43 14.28 2.19
C PHE A 260 9.04 15.66 1.90
N ALA A 261 8.38 16.76 2.30
CA ALA A 261 8.74 18.14 1.93
C ALA A 261 10.10 18.65 2.41
N ARG A 262 10.72 18.02 3.40
CA ARG A 262 11.93 18.54 4.05
C ARG A 262 13.07 17.52 4.16
N PRO A 263 13.65 17.05 3.04
CA PRO A 263 14.83 16.21 3.10
C PRO A 263 16.06 17.02 3.48
N LEU A 264 17.03 16.40 4.15
CA LEU A 264 18.41 16.86 4.18
C LEU A 264 19.00 16.69 2.78
N ARG A 265 19.65 17.74 2.28
CA ARG A 265 20.32 17.71 0.97
C ARG A 265 21.81 17.73 1.20
N THR A 266 22.50 16.71 0.71
CA THR A 266 23.96 16.64 0.75
C THR A 266 24.51 16.83 -0.67
N PHE A 267 25.47 17.72 -0.81
CA PHE A 267 26.18 17.96 -2.04
C PHE A 267 27.62 17.47 -1.84
N ASP A 268 27.88 16.27 -2.31
CA ASP A 268 29.21 15.67 -2.23
C ASP A 268 30.10 16.19 -3.35
N HIS A 269 31.30 16.65 -3.01
CA HIS A 269 32.26 17.24 -3.97
C HIS A 269 32.95 16.19 -4.83
N GLU A 270 33.04 14.94 -4.38
CA GLU A 270 33.72 13.86 -5.08
C GLU A 270 32.75 13.21 -6.09
N SER A 271 31.58 12.80 -5.65
CA SER A 271 30.57 12.15 -6.50
C SER A 271 29.88 13.12 -7.45
N ARG A 272 29.83 14.41 -7.09
CA ARG A 272 29.09 15.47 -7.79
C ARG A 272 27.60 15.17 -7.97
N VAL A 273 27.09 14.21 -7.22
CA VAL A 273 25.68 13.81 -7.23
C VAL A 273 25.02 14.31 -5.95
N PRO A 274 23.96 15.13 -6.03
CA PRO A 274 23.23 15.50 -4.83
C PRO A 274 22.50 14.27 -4.27
N SER A 275 22.56 14.08 -2.97
CA SER A 275 21.77 13.07 -2.26
C SER A 275 20.77 13.73 -1.33
N TRP A 276 19.66 13.05 -1.10
CA TRP A 276 18.56 13.55 -0.30
C TRP A 276 18.22 12.50 0.75
N SER A 277 18.28 12.88 2.01
CA SER A 277 17.95 12.01 3.13
C SER A 277 16.71 12.55 3.82
N TYR A 278 15.68 11.74 3.90
CA TYR A 278 14.48 12.11 4.64
C TYR A 278 14.74 11.95 6.14
N THR A 279 14.31 12.96 6.90
CA THR A 279 14.36 12.94 8.36
C THR A 279 12.95 12.65 8.85
N GLY A 280 12.72 11.49 9.38
CA GLY A 280 11.40 11.07 9.88
C GLY A 280 11.44 9.61 10.30
N GLU A 281 10.37 9.18 10.89
CA GLU A 281 10.19 7.78 11.24
C GLU A 281 9.96 6.95 9.97
N ASP A 282 10.51 5.74 9.95
CA ASP A 282 10.28 4.79 8.87
C ASP A 282 8.85 4.27 8.94
N MET A 283 8.04 4.60 7.94
CA MET A 283 6.65 4.17 7.86
C MET A 283 6.50 2.66 7.80
N ASN A 284 7.47 1.94 7.22
CA ASN A 284 7.46 0.49 7.17
C ASN A 284 7.73 -0.10 8.55
N ALA A 285 8.67 0.48 9.30
CA ALA A 285 8.95 0.07 10.66
C ALA A 285 7.74 0.27 11.57
N LEU A 286 7.09 1.43 11.48
CA LEU A 286 5.88 1.71 12.25
C LEU A 286 4.73 0.76 11.90
N MET A 287 4.50 0.48 10.62
CA MET A 287 3.47 -0.44 10.15
C MET A 287 3.74 -1.87 10.61
N LEU A 288 4.96 -2.37 10.44
CA LEU A 288 5.35 -3.73 10.85
C LEU A 288 5.27 -3.88 12.38
N ALA A 289 5.75 -2.91 13.15
CA ALA A 289 5.63 -2.93 14.61
C ALA A 289 4.18 -2.95 15.08
N ASP A 290 3.30 -2.16 14.44
CA ASP A 290 1.88 -2.12 14.76
C ASP A 290 1.20 -3.46 14.44
N PHE A 291 1.48 -4.04 13.27
CA PHE A 291 0.98 -5.36 12.89
C PHE A 291 1.40 -6.45 13.89
N LEU A 292 2.70 -6.54 14.18
CA LEU A 292 3.23 -7.57 15.09
C LEU A 292 2.71 -7.40 16.53
N ARG A 293 2.54 -6.16 16.98
CA ARG A 293 1.91 -5.86 18.28
C ARG A 293 0.46 -6.32 18.29
N GLY A 294 -0.31 -6.02 17.23
CA GLY A 294 -1.68 -6.49 17.09
C GLY A 294 -1.81 -8.01 17.08
N VAL A 295 -0.82 -8.72 16.52
CA VAL A 295 -0.72 -10.19 16.60
C VAL A 295 -0.46 -10.66 18.04
N ALA A 296 0.53 -10.05 18.72
CA ALA A 296 0.93 -10.44 20.07
C ALA A 296 -0.17 -10.19 21.12
N GLU A 297 -0.95 -9.14 20.96
CA GLU A 297 -2.02 -8.72 21.88
C GLU A 297 -3.39 -9.32 21.52
N GLY A 298 -3.52 -9.90 20.32
CA GLY A 298 -4.80 -10.40 19.81
C GLY A 298 -5.77 -9.28 19.41
N GLU A 299 -5.27 -8.05 19.28
CA GLU A 299 -6.04 -6.86 18.93
C GLU A 299 -5.64 -6.37 17.53
N PRO A 300 -6.46 -6.66 16.50
CA PRO A 300 -6.13 -6.28 15.13
C PRO A 300 -6.01 -4.77 14.95
N SER A 301 -4.88 -4.33 14.36
CA SER A 301 -4.58 -2.92 14.04
C SER A 301 -4.31 -2.71 12.56
N GLY A 302 -4.21 -1.45 12.12
CA GLY A 302 -3.88 -1.11 10.74
C GLY A 302 -5.05 -1.29 9.76
N ALA A 303 -4.72 -1.36 8.47
CA ALA A 303 -5.71 -1.51 7.41
C ALA A 303 -6.17 -2.98 7.31
N SER A 304 -7.48 -3.19 7.29
CA SER A 304 -8.10 -4.51 7.17
C SER A 304 -8.13 -5.03 5.72
N GLY A 305 -8.44 -6.32 5.55
CA GLY A 305 -8.76 -6.87 4.22
C GLY A 305 -9.91 -6.11 3.54
N LEU A 306 -10.93 -5.66 4.30
CA LEU A 306 -12.01 -4.85 3.75
C LEU A 306 -11.50 -3.50 3.23
N ASP A 307 -10.55 -2.83 3.91
CA ASP A 307 -9.94 -1.60 3.39
C ASP A 307 -9.25 -1.86 2.05
N GLY A 308 -8.52 -3.00 1.93
CA GLY A 308 -7.91 -3.42 0.67
C GLY A 308 -8.94 -3.66 -0.44
N LEU A 309 -10.02 -4.37 -0.15
CA LEU A 309 -11.11 -4.60 -1.11
C LEU A 309 -11.74 -3.28 -1.58
N ARG A 310 -12.05 -2.35 -0.67
CA ARG A 310 -12.63 -1.04 -1.02
C ARG A 310 -11.71 -0.23 -1.93
N THR A 311 -10.39 -0.28 -1.72
CA THR A 311 -9.45 0.41 -2.62
C THR A 311 -9.37 -0.26 -3.99
N LEU A 312 -9.43 -1.59 -4.06
CA LEU A 312 -9.45 -2.33 -5.32
C LEU A 312 -10.72 -2.03 -6.14
N GLU A 313 -11.90 -1.97 -5.50
CA GLU A 313 -13.17 -1.60 -6.16
C GLU A 313 -13.08 -0.22 -6.83
N ILE A 314 -12.42 0.75 -6.19
CA ILE A 314 -12.18 2.09 -6.74
C ILE A 314 -11.29 2.01 -7.98
N VAL A 315 -10.18 1.27 -7.91
CA VAL A 315 -9.25 1.10 -9.03
C VAL A 315 -9.92 0.43 -10.23
N LEU A 316 -10.67 -0.64 -10.00
CA LEU A 316 -11.38 -1.32 -11.09
C LEU A 316 -12.48 -0.43 -11.71
N ALA A 317 -13.14 0.42 -10.91
CA ALA A 317 -14.05 1.44 -11.42
C ALA A 317 -13.32 2.51 -12.25
N ALA A 318 -12.10 2.90 -11.84
CA ALA A 318 -11.27 3.85 -12.58
C ALA A 318 -10.88 3.30 -13.96
N TYR A 319 -10.47 2.03 -14.06
CA TYR A 319 -10.19 1.39 -15.36
C TYR A 319 -11.44 1.29 -16.25
N ARG A 320 -12.61 0.99 -15.68
CA ARG A 320 -13.86 1.02 -16.45
C ARG A 320 -14.18 2.43 -16.96
N SER A 321 -13.94 3.44 -16.12
CA SER A 321 -14.15 4.84 -16.48
C SER A 321 -13.20 5.31 -17.58
N GLY A 322 -11.89 5.03 -17.46
CA GLY A 322 -10.88 5.39 -18.46
C GLY A 322 -11.13 4.74 -19.83
N ARG A 323 -11.62 3.49 -19.85
CA ARG A 323 -11.98 2.82 -21.09
C ARG A 323 -13.23 3.40 -21.77
N ASP A 324 -14.24 3.73 -20.99
CA ASP A 324 -15.56 4.15 -21.50
C ASP A 324 -15.67 5.67 -21.60
N HIS A 325 -14.72 6.44 -21.04
CA HIS A 325 -14.74 7.90 -20.91
C HIS A 325 -16.00 8.45 -20.25
N GLU A 326 -16.53 7.73 -19.26
CA GLU A 326 -17.73 8.10 -18.52
C GLU A 326 -17.54 7.86 -17.02
N PRO A 327 -18.21 8.62 -16.13
CA PRO A 327 -18.22 8.32 -14.70
C PRO A 327 -18.79 6.93 -14.43
N LYS A 328 -18.17 6.20 -13.52
CA LYS A 328 -18.63 4.88 -13.05
C LYS A 328 -18.97 4.91 -11.57
N THR A 329 -20.04 4.24 -11.20
CA THR A 329 -20.34 3.94 -9.80
C THR A 329 -19.34 2.92 -9.27
N VAL A 330 -18.87 3.10 -8.06
CA VAL A 330 -18.09 2.10 -7.33
C VAL A 330 -19.08 1.09 -6.72
N GLU A 331 -19.04 -0.11 -7.25
CA GLU A 331 -19.84 -1.22 -6.73
C GLU A 331 -19.12 -1.79 -5.50
N ARG A 332 -19.77 -1.68 -4.35
CA ARG A 332 -19.27 -2.23 -3.09
C ARG A 332 -19.89 -3.61 -2.87
N THR A 333 -19.05 -4.61 -2.74
CA THR A 333 -19.44 -6.03 -2.61
C THR A 333 -19.13 -6.60 -1.23
#